data_a6dfc56801b06227a6992ae3b783a06d
#
_entry.id   a6dfc56801b06227a6992ae3b783a06d
#
_cell.length_a   1.000
_cell.length_b   1.000
_cell.length_c   1.000
_cell.angle_alpha   90.00
_cell.angle_beta   90.00
_cell.angle_gamma   90.00
#
_symmetry.space_group_name_H-M   'P 1'
#
loop_
_entity.id
_entity.type
_entity.pdbx_description
1 polymer ?
#
loop_
_entity_poly.entity_id
_entity_poly.type
_entity_poly.pdbx_seq_one_letter_code
_entity_poly.pdbx_strand_id
1 'polypeptide(L)'
;MSLPTLLRSLLLLAASAFLALGAQAQTGPVDYPLAAGDTVRVQVFQNPDLTLETRITESGLISFPLIGSIRLGGLPVSAAEKKIADALKSGGFLQNPQVTLLLTQIRGSQVSVLGQVGRPGRFPLETASTRLSDMLANAGGTAPSGDDVVIVSGQRAGKPFRKLVDLPALFLRERSDDDIVLQGGDVIYVHRAPVFYVYGEAQRPGSFRIERSMTVMQALALAGGPTARGSRDRLQLHRQQDDGSVKLLAPQMNDLVLPNDVLYVRESLF
;
A
#
# COMPACT_ATOMS: atom_id res chain seq x y z
N MET A 1 67.79 7.64 -4.49
CA MET A 1 66.84 7.74 -5.64
C MET A 1 65.49 8.17 -5.11
N SER A 2 65.15 9.43 -5.28
CA SER A 2 63.91 10.03 -4.79
C SER A 2 62.79 9.80 -5.80
N LEU A 3 61.68 9.19 -5.40
CA LEU A 3 60.49 9.04 -6.24
C LEU A 3 59.99 10.42 -6.68
N PRO A 4 59.62 10.58 -7.97
CA PRO A 4 59.14 11.86 -8.48
C PRO A 4 57.88 12.32 -7.78
N THR A 5 57.83 13.61 -7.50
CA THR A 5 56.74 14.29 -6.74
C THR A 5 55.35 14.04 -7.30
N LEU A 6 55.20 13.72 -8.59
CA LEU A 6 53.93 13.35 -9.25
C LEU A 6 53.33 12.04 -8.74
N LEU A 7 54.17 11.07 -8.33
CA LEU A 7 53.66 9.78 -7.82
C LEU A 7 53.10 9.89 -6.37
N ARG A 8 53.64 10.83 -5.58
CA ARG A 8 53.18 11.14 -4.23
C ARG A 8 51.83 11.85 -4.20
N SER A 9 51.63 12.76 -5.15
CA SER A 9 50.33 13.45 -5.28
C SER A 9 49.23 12.53 -5.80
N LEU A 10 49.52 11.55 -6.65
CA LEU A 10 48.52 10.57 -7.12
C LEU A 10 48.11 9.59 -6.00
N LEU A 11 49.07 9.19 -5.15
CA LEU A 11 48.78 8.30 -4.00
C LEU A 11 47.93 9.00 -2.91
N LEU A 12 48.13 10.29 -2.69
CA LEU A 12 47.35 11.08 -1.74
C LEU A 12 45.90 11.34 -2.25
N LEU A 13 45.72 11.51 -3.58
CA LEU A 13 44.41 11.64 -4.18
C LEU A 13 43.63 10.31 -4.15
N ALA A 14 44.26 9.18 -4.33
CA ALA A 14 43.66 7.86 -4.26
C ALA A 14 43.27 7.49 -2.81
N ALA A 15 44.04 7.89 -1.81
CA ALA A 15 43.76 7.67 -0.42
C ALA A 15 42.56 8.51 0.08
N SER A 16 42.38 9.74 -0.43
CA SER A 16 41.20 10.57 -0.07
C SER A 16 39.92 10.12 -0.74
N ALA A 17 39.98 9.49 -1.93
CA ALA A 17 38.79 8.90 -2.58
C ALA A 17 38.29 7.62 -1.86
N PHE A 18 39.19 6.86 -1.23
CA PHE A 18 38.81 5.64 -0.50
C PHE A 18 38.15 5.94 0.88
N LEU A 19 38.40 7.08 1.48
CA LEU A 19 37.77 7.50 2.74
C LEU A 19 36.33 8.05 2.55
N ALA A 20 35.93 8.41 1.33
CA ALA A 20 34.61 8.94 1.05
C ALA A 20 33.55 7.86 0.81
N LEU A 21 33.91 6.58 0.63
CA LEU A 21 32.98 5.47 0.38
C LEU A 21 32.45 4.79 1.66
N GLY A 22 32.80 5.28 2.86
CA GLY A 22 32.50 4.59 4.13
C GLY A 22 31.29 5.10 4.92
N ALA A 23 30.56 6.10 4.45
CA ALA A 23 29.37 6.63 5.16
C ALA A 23 28.07 6.15 4.52
N GLN A 24 27.88 4.84 4.40
CA GLN A 24 26.52 4.30 4.32
C GLN A 24 25.95 4.39 5.73
N ALA A 25 25.13 5.41 5.96
CA ALA A 25 24.26 5.43 7.12
C ALA A 25 23.40 4.16 7.08
N GLN A 26 23.73 3.19 7.93
CA GLN A 26 22.83 2.07 8.22
C GLN A 26 21.60 2.69 8.86
N THR A 27 20.54 2.88 8.06
CA THR A 27 19.21 3.06 8.60
C THR A 27 18.87 1.73 9.27
N GLY A 28 19.06 1.66 10.58
CA GLY A 28 18.56 0.57 11.40
C GLY A 28 17.06 0.40 11.16
N PRO A 29 16.48 -0.76 11.52
CA PRO A 29 15.06 -0.98 11.37
C PRO A 29 14.32 0.19 12.01
N VAL A 30 13.43 0.83 11.24
CA VAL A 30 12.62 1.96 11.75
C VAL A 30 11.62 1.34 12.72
N ASP A 31 11.90 1.46 14.00
CA ASP A 31 11.06 0.95 15.08
C ASP A 31 9.65 1.57 14.98
N TYR A 32 8.64 0.74 15.20
CA TYR A 32 7.24 1.16 15.25
C TYR A 32 7.05 2.33 16.25
N PRO A 33 6.55 3.49 15.82
CA PRO A 33 6.21 4.57 16.74
C PRO A 33 4.90 4.25 17.47
N LEU A 34 4.94 4.23 18.79
CA LEU A 34 3.77 4.00 19.63
C LEU A 34 2.65 5.00 19.29
N ALA A 35 1.43 4.53 19.12
CA ALA A 35 0.31 5.35 18.72
C ALA A 35 -0.82 5.34 19.76
N ALA A 36 -1.67 6.38 19.73
CA ALA A 36 -2.88 6.42 20.54
C ALA A 36 -3.76 5.19 20.27
N GLY A 37 -4.24 4.56 21.33
CA GLY A 37 -5.05 3.34 21.23
C GLY A 37 -4.27 2.04 21.37
N ASP A 38 -2.95 2.05 21.22
CA ASP A 38 -2.11 0.88 21.43
C ASP A 38 -2.14 0.43 22.90
N THR A 39 -2.03 -0.86 23.11
CA THR A 39 -1.89 -1.45 24.46
C THR A 39 -0.46 -1.90 24.65
N VAL A 40 0.17 -1.43 25.71
CA VAL A 40 1.55 -1.71 26.07
C VAL A 40 1.60 -2.39 27.43
N ARG A 41 2.48 -3.38 27.57
CA ARG A 41 2.87 -3.96 28.85
C ARG A 41 4.26 -3.46 29.19
N VAL A 42 4.38 -2.73 30.31
CA VAL A 42 5.65 -2.26 30.84
C VAL A 42 6.07 -3.16 31.99
N GLN A 43 7.31 -3.62 31.95
CA GLN A 43 7.93 -4.43 33.00
C GLN A 43 9.21 -3.75 33.49
N VAL A 44 9.41 -3.70 34.79
CA VAL A 44 10.63 -3.20 35.41
C VAL A 44 11.37 -4.35 36.09
N PHE A 45 12.60 -4.60 35.67
CA PHE A 45 13.39 -5.71 36.17
C PHE A 45 13.53 -5.63 37.69
N GLN A 46 13.37 -6.75 38.38
CA GLN A 46 13.38 -6.89 39.85
C GLN A 46 12.30 -6.06 40.60
N ASN A 47 11.33 -5.47 39.90
CA ASN A 47 10.23 -4.71 40.49
C ASN A 47 8.88 -5.16 39.90
N PRO A 48 8.39 -6.37 40.22
CA PRO A 48 7.16 -6.90 39.64
C PRO A 48 5.93 -6.04 39.94
N ASP A 49 5.93 -5.33 41.07
CA ASP A 49 4.83 -4.42 41.48
C ASP A 49 4.68 -3.20 40.54
N LEU A 50 5.70 -2.91 39.72
CA LEU A 50 5.66 -1.88 38.69
C LEU A 50 5.27 -2.43 37.30
N THR A 51 4.91 -3.73 37.21
CA THR A 51 4.41 -4.30 35.96
C THR A 51 3.01 -3.81 35.70
N LEU A 52 2.81 -3.14 34.55
CA LEU A 52 1.56 -2.53 34.17
C LEU A 52 1.22 -2.86 32.72
N GLU A 53 -0.02 -3.29 32.48
CA GLU A 53 -0.59 -3.34 31.13
C GLU A 53 -1.59 -2.18 31.00
N THR A 54 -1.38 -1.29 30.05
CA THR A 54 -2.17 -0.07 29.90
C THR A 54 -2.29 0.34 28.43
N ARG A 55 -3.34 1.09 28.14
CA ARG A 55 -3.61 1.65 26.81
C ARG A 55 -3.09 3.09 26.74
N ILE A 56 -2.46 3.40 25.60
CA ILE A 56 -2.04 4.77 25.29
C ILE A 56 -3.30 5.60 24.97
N THR A 57 -3.48 6.70 25.68
CA THR A 57 -4.63 7.60 25.49
C THR A 57 -4.57 8.34 24.16
N GLU A 58 -5.65 8.98 23.74
CA GLU A 58 -5.70 9.83 22.53
C GLU A 58 -4.69 10.98 22.57
N SER A 59 -4.32 11.44 23.77
CA SER A 59 -3.26 12.44 23.96
C SER A 59 -1.84 11.87 23.93
N GLY A 60 -1.70 10.55 23.70
CA GLY A 60 -0.39 9.87 23.68
C GLY A 60 0.22 9.62 25.06
N LEU A 61 -0.57 9.67 26.14
CA LEU A 61 -0.13 9.49 27.51
C LEU A 61 -0.45 8.09 28.02
N ILE A 62 0.37 7.59 28.94
CA ILE A 62 0.01 6.52 29.88
C ILE A 62 0.11 7.04 31.31
N SER A 63 -0.63 6.43 32.25
CA SER A 63 -0.44 6.63 33.68
C SER A 63 0.39 5.47 34.21
N PHE A 64 1.55 5.78 34.81
CA PHE A 64 2.48 4.77 35.30
C PHE A 64 2.73 4.97 36.82
N PRO A 65 2.79 3.90 37.61
CA PRO A 65 3.03 3.99 39.04
C PRO A 65 4.27 4.86 39.36
N LEU A 66 4.23 5.57 40.45
CA LEU A 66 5.28 6.45 41.00
C LEU A 66 5.56 7.75 40.18
N ILE A 67 5.55 7.66 38.83
CA ILE A 67 5.92 8.79 37.96
C ILE A 67 4.71 9.50 37.35
N GLY A 68 3.46 8.97 37.56
CA GLY A 68 2.24 9.61 37.06
C GLY A 68 2.08 9.51 35.54
N SER A 69 1.58 10.58 34.92
CA SER A 69 1.33 10.63 33.48
C SER A 69 2.60 10.89 32.69
N ILE A 70 2.90 10.03 31.73
CA ILE A 70 4.07 10.12 30.86
C ILE A 70 3.67 9.98 29.39
N ARG A 71 4.21 10.85 28.51
CA ARG A 71 3.92 10.82 27.05
C ARG A 71 4.82 9.80 26.38
N LEU A 72 4.22 8.78 25.79
CA LEU A 72 4.89 7.76 24.99
C LEU A 72 4.48 7.80 23.51
N GLY A 73 3.32 8.38 23.18
CA GLY A 73 2.84 8.51 21.81
C GLY A 73 3.84 9.24 20.90
N GLY A 74 4.10 8.64 19.72
CA GLY A 74 5.08 9.11 18.74
C GLY A 74 6.53 8.67 18.99
N LEU A 75 6.82 8.00 20.12
CA LEU A 75 8.15 7.46 20.42
C LEU A 75 8.28 6.02 19.92
N PRO A 76 9.44 5.61 19.39
CA PRO A 76 9.74 4.20 19.22
C PRO A 76 9.83 3.50 20.58
N VAL A 77 9.64 2.17 20.59
CA VAL A 77 9.63 1.38 21.83
C VAL A 77 10.87 1.63 22.67
N SER A 78 12.05 1.60 22.08
CA SER A 78 13.34 1.82 22.76
C SER A 78 13.44 3.19 23.42
N ALA A 79 12.94 4.24 22.78
CA ALA A 79 12.91 5.59 23.37
C ALA A 79 11.87 5.71 24.49
N ALA A 80 10.75 4.98 24.39
CA ALA A 80 9.73 4.94 25.43
C ALA A 80 10.25 4.22 26.69
N GLU A 81 10.96 3.09 26.54
CA GLU A 81 11.65 2.38 27.63
C GLU A 81 12.62 3.30 28.35
N LYS A 82 13.50 3.94 27.59
CA LYS A 82 14.47 4.88 28.15
C LYS A 82 13.79 6.04 28.90
N LYS A 83 12.71 6.59 28.35
CA LYS A 83 11.99 7.70 28.96
C LYS A 83 11.35 7.32 30.29
N ILE A 84 10.77 6.11 30.41
CA ILE A 84 10.25 5.59 31.66
C ILE A 84 11.37 5.36 32.67
N ALA A 85 12.49 4.76 32.23
CA ALA A 85 13.65 4.53 33.06
C ALA A 85 14.23 5.85 33.61
N ASP A 86 14.39 6.84 32.75
CA ASP A 86 14.89 8.18 33.14
C ASP A 86 13.94 8.86 34.13
N ALA A 87 12.63 8.74 33.98
CA ALA A 87 11.64 9.29 34.89
C ALA A 87 11.67 8.60 36.28
N LEU A 88 11.81 7.29 36.32
CA LEU A 88 11.94 6.53 37.58
C LEU A 88 13.25 6.88 38.32
N LYS A 89 14.33 7.09 37.58
CA LYS A 89 15.64 7.48 38.16
C LYS A 89 15.63 8.92 38.66
N SER A 90 15.14 9.86 37.87
CA SER A 90 15.09 11.28 38.22
C SER A 90 14.13 11.57 39.37
N GLY A 91 13.04 10.77 39.49
CA GLY A 91 12.12 10.83 40.62
C GLY A 91 12.68 10.21 41.92
N GLY A 92 13.89 9.64 41.89
CA GLY A 92 14.53 9.00 43.06
C GLY A 92 13.91 7.67 43.48
N PHE A 93 13.04 7.08 42.64
CA PHE A 93 12.34 5.84 42.97
C PHE A 93 13.21 4.61 42.79
N LEU A 94 14.08 4.59 41.74
CA LEU A 94 15.01 3.52 41.46
C LEU A 94 16.36 4.06 41.00
N GLN A 95 17.47 3.44 41.41
CA GLN A 95 18.82 3.88 41.04
C GLN A 95 19.21 3.52 39.61
N ASN A 96 18.93 2.26 39.21
CA ASN A 96 19.25 1.71 37.87
C ASN A 96 18.06 0.92 37.30
N PRO A 97 16.96 1.58 36.95
CA PRO A 97 15.78 0.91 36.41
C PRO A 97 16.07 0.33 35.02
N GLN A 98 15.82 -0.96 34.85
CA GLN A 98 15.79 -1.62 33.53
C GLN A 98 14.34 -1.84 33.17
N VAL A 99 13.87 -1.13 32.14
CA VAL A 99 12.48 -1.15 31.69
C VAL A 99 12.39 -1.85 30.36
N THR A 100 11.44 -2.78 30.25
CA THR A 100 11.07 -3.46 29.01
C THR A 100 9.63 -3.13 28.69
N LEU A 101 9.36 -2.68 27.46
CA LEU A 101 8.03 -2.37 26.96
C LEU A 101 7.65 -3.31 25.83
N LEU A 102 6.57 -4.08 26.05
CA LEU A 102 6.01 -4.98 25.06
C LEU A 102 4.73 -4.40 24.49
N LEU A 103 4.64 -4.29 23.18
CA LEU A 103 3.43 -3.88 22.49
C LEU A 103 2.53 -5.12 22.37
N THR A 104 1.42 -5.16 23.15
CA THR A 104 0.52 -6.31 23.19
C THR A 104 -0.64 -6.19 22.19
N GLN A 105 -1.07 -4.97 21.84
CA GLN A 105 -2.09 -4.74 20.82
C GLN A 105 -1.78 -3.45 20.03
N ILE A 106 -1.72 -3.57 18.71
CA ILE A 106 -1.59 -2.45 17.79
C ILE A 106 -2.99 -2.03 17.35
N ARG A 107 -3.47 -0.90 17.85
CA ARG A 107 -4.78 -0.32 17.47
C ARG A 107 -4.69 1.09 16.93
N GLY A 108 -3.64 1.81 17.28
CA GLY A 108 -3.46 3.19 16.88
C GLY A 108 -2.97 3.37 15.46
N SER A 109 -2.27 2.37 14.92
CA SER A 109 -1.73 2.41 13.55
C SER A 109 -2.30 1.27 12.73
N GLN A 110 -3.48 1.49 12.14
CA GLN A 110 -4.17 0.53 11.28
C GLN A 110 -4.47 1.15 9.93
N VAL A 111 -4.49 0.31 8.89
CA VAL A 111 -4.93 0.63 7.53
C VAL A 111 -6.22 -0.11 7.25
N SER A 112 -7.16 0.55 6.59
CA SER A 112 -8.39 -0.06 6.11
C SER A 112 -8.21 -0.52 4.66
N VAL A 113 -8.42 -1.80 4.38
CA VAL A 113 -8.40 -2.36 3.02
C VAL A 113 -9.82 -2.73 2.63
N LEU A 114 -10.33 -2.12 1.58
CA LEU A 114 -11.72 -2.18 1.16
C LEU A 114 -11.87 -2.54 -0.33
N GLY A 115 -13.05 -3.03 -0.68
CA GLY A 115 -13.43 -3.31 -2.07
C GLY A 115 -13.06 -4.72 -2.51
N GLN A 116 -12.58 -4.86 -3.75
CA GLN A 116 -12.33 -6.15 -4.40
C GLN A 116 -10.94 -6.71 -4.05
N VAL A 117 -10.81 -7.16 -2.80
CA VAL A 117 -9.61 -7.83 -2.25
C VAL A 117 -9.99 -9.17 -1.66
N GLY A 118 -9.01 -10.05 -1.45
CA GLY A 118 -9.24 -11.37 -0.89
C GLY A 118 -9.86 -11.33 0.51
N ARG A 119 -9.38 -10.42 1.37
CA ARG A 119 -9.86 -10.22 2.75
C ARG A 119 -9.98 -8.72 3.05
N PRO A 120 -11.15 -8.10 2.84
CA PRO A 120 -11.37 -6.72 3.25
C PRO A 120 -11.41 -6.60 4.77
N GLY A 121 -10.88 -5.50 5.32
CA GLY A 121 -10.84 -5.31 6.78
C GLY A 121 -9.86 -4.23 7.21
N ARG A 122 -9.61 -4.19 8.51
CA ARG A 122 -8.57 -3.35 9.12
C ARG A 122 -7.36 -4.21 9.47
N PHE A 123 -6.20 -3.74 9.08
CA PHE A 123 -4.92 -4.41 9.29
C PHE A 123 -3.98 -3.51 10.07
N PRO A 124 -3.30 -4.03 11.11
CA PRO A 124 -2.30 -3.26 11.83
C PRO A 124 -1.06 -3.04 10.94
N LEU A 125 -0.42 -1.89 11.10
CA LEU A 125 0.92 -1.64 10.58
C LEU A 125 1.93 -2.12 11.62
N GLU A 126 2.56 -3.25 11.38
CA GLU A 126 3.53 -3.86 12.32
C GLU A 126 4.87 -3.11 12.31
N THR A 127 5.19 -2.46 11.20
CA THR A 127 6.42 -1.68 11.01
C THR A 127 6.10 -0.30 10.44
N ALA A 128 6.96 0.68 10.72
CA ALA A 128 6.85 2.02 10.16
C ALA A 128 7.15 2.08 8.65
N SER A 129 7.71 1.02 8.08
CA SER A 129 8.08 0.91 6.67
C SER A 129 7.14 0.02 5.86
N THR A 130 5.99 -0.41 6.42
CA THR A 130 5.01 -1.24 5.71
C THR A 130 4.54 -0.55 4.43
N ARG A 131 4.66 -1.25 3.30
CA ARG A 131 4.32 -0.72 1.98
C ARG A 131 2.93 -1.17 1.51
N LEU A 132 2.45 -0.53 0.45
CA LEU A 132 1.18 -0.91 -0.19
C LEU A 132 1.18 -2.38 -0.64
N SER A 133 2.28 -2.85 -1.25
CA SER A 133 2.44 -4.24 -1.69
C SER A 133 2.32 -5.24 -0.53
N ASP A 134 2.97 -4.96 0.62
CA ASP A 134 2.90 -5.80 1.81
C ASP A 134 1.47 -5.90 2.34
N MET A 135 0.79 -4.75 2.39
CA MET A 135 -0.58 -4.68 2.90
C MET A 135 -1.57 -5.40 1.99
N LEU A 136 -1.41 -5.28 0.67
CA LEU A 136 -2.23 -6.03 -0.29
C LEU A 136 -1.98 -7.54 -0.17
N ALA A 137 -0.72 -7.98 0.03
CA ALA A 137 -0.41 -9.39 0.27
C ALA A 137 -1.09 -9.89 1.55
N ASN A 138 -1.05 -9.12 2.64
CA ASN A 138 -1.75 -9.42 3.90
C ASN A 138 -3.27 -9.51 3.72
N ALA A 139 -3.83 -8.69 2.83
CA ALA A 139 -5.26 -8.72 2.48
C ALA A 139 -5.63 -9.83 1.47
N GLY A 140 -4.68 -10.70 1.10
CA GLY A 140 -4.90 -11.80 0.15
C GLY A 140 -4.93 -11.38 -1.32
N GLY A 141 -4.34 -10.24 -1.65
CA GLY A 141 -4.27 -9.68 -3.00
C GLY A 141 -5.58 -9.09 -3.49
N THR A 142 -5.58 -8.64 -4.75
CA THR A 142 -6.80 -8.20 -5.44
C THR A 142 -7.65 -9.40 -5.87
N ALA A 143 -8.97 -9.29 -5.71
CA ALA A 143 -9.89 -10.33 -6.21
C ALA A 143 -9.90 -10.35 -7.74
N PRO A 144 -10.31 -11.46 -8.39
CA PRO A 144 -10.41 -11.53 -9.86
C PRO A 144 -11.33 -10.48 -10.48
N SER A 145 -12.31 -9.99 -9.71
CA SER A 145 -13.21 -8.89 -10.10
C SER A 145 -12.66 -7.49 -9.77
N GLY A 146 -11.49 -7.41 -9.18
CA GLY A 146 -10.85 -6.14 -8.80
C GLY A 146 -10.16 -5.46 -9.97
N ASP A 147 -10.06 -4.14 -9.91
CA ASP A 147 -9.30 -3.35 -10.86
C ASP A 147 -7.79 -3.51 -10.62
N ASP A 148 -7.01 -3.28 -11.67
CA ASP A 148 -5.56 -3.21 -11.63
C ASP A 148 -5.06 -1.92 -10.98
N VAL A 149 -5.91 -0.89 -10.88
CA VAL A 149 -5.60 0.40 -10.24
C VAL A 149 -6.18 0.43 -8.84
N VAL A 150 -5.29 0.63 -7.86
CA VAL A 150 -5.64 0.75 -6.44
C VAL A 150 -5.60 2.21 -6.02
N ILE A 151 -6.58 2.62 -5.24
CA ILE A 151 -6.67 3.96 -4.68
C ILE A 151 -6.18 3.90 -3.24
N VAL A 152 -5.16 4.70 -2.91
CA VAL A 152 -4.73 4.91 -1.54
C VAL A 152 -5.09 6.34 -1.14
N SER A 153 -5.82 6.49 -0.05
CA SER A 153 -6.22 7.78 0.50
C SER A 153 -5.94 7.84 2.00
N GLY A 154 -5.63 9.03 2.49
CA GLY A 154 -5.30 9.26 3.89
C GLY A 154 -4.94 10.70 4.15
N GLN A 155 -4.07 10.93 5.13
CA GLN A 155 -3.54 12.26 5.43
C GLN A 155 -2.01 12.22 5.48
N ARG A 156 -1.38 13.28 5.03
CA ARG A 156 0.07 13.48 5.11
C ARG A 156 0.32 14.90 5.63
N ALA A 157 0.97 15.00 6.79
CA ALA A 157 1.20 16.30 7.47
C ALA A 157 -0.08 17.15 7.61
N GLY A 158 -1.21 16.51 7.97
CA GLY A 158 -2.51 17.18 8.14
C GLY A 158 -3.25 17.56 6.85
N LYS A 159 -2.69 17.22 5.68
CA LYS A 159 -3.33 17.47 4.37
C LYS A 159 -3.91 16.19 3.80
N PRO A 160 -5.07 16.25 3.11
CA PRO A 160 -5.60 15.11 2.39
C PRO A 160 -4.59 14.57 1.37
N PHE A 161 -4.45 13.25 1.35
CA PHE A 161 -3.59 12.52 0.42
C PHE A 161 -4.43 11.54 -0.37
N ARG A 162 -4.21 11.48 -1.68
CA ARG A 162 -4.79 10.45 -2.54
C ARG A 162 -3.83 10.11 -3.65
N LYS A 163 -3.55 8.84 -3.84
CA LYS A 163 -2.70 8.32 -4.92
C LYS A 163 -3.40 7.14 -5.59
N LEU A 164 -3.34 7.11 -6.92
CA LEU A 164 -3.73 5.96 -7.74
C LEU A 164 -2.45 5.19 -8.06
N VAL A 165 -2.46 3.90 -7.78
CA VAL A 165 -1.32 3.01 -8.00
C VAL A 165 -1.73 1.92 -8.97
N ASP A 166 -1.04 1.87 -10.10
CA ASP A 166 -1.16 0.83 -11.12
C ASP A 166 -0.32 -0.38 -10.69
N LEU A 167 -0.96 -1.44 -10.21
CA LEU A 167 -0.28 -2.61 -9.67
C LEU A 167 0.61 -3.33 -10.71
N PRO A 168 0.14 -3.63 -11.93
CA PRO A 168 1.03 -4.17 -12.95
C PRO A 168 2.24 -3.30 -13.25
N ALA A 169 2.08 -1.98 -13.29
CA ALA A 169 3.20 -1.06 -13.52
C ALA A 169 4.19 -1.06 -12.34
N LEU A 170 3.70 -1.24 -11.12
CA LEU A 170 4.53 -1.33 -9.93
C LEU A 170 5.54 -2.48 -10.00
N PHE A 171 5.10 -3.64 -10.49
CA PHE A 171 5.92 -4.86 -10.54
C PHE A 171 6.66 -5.07 -11.87
N LEU A 172 6.11 -4.54 -12.98
CA LEU A 172 6.64 -4.80 -14.31
C LEU A 172 7.55 -3.67 -14.87
N ARG A 173 7.54 -2.47 -14.27
CA ARG A 173 8.20 -1.27 -14.81
C ARG A 173 9.17 -0.60 -13.85
N GLU A 174 9.84 -1.27 -12.95
CA GLU A 174 10.83 -0.68 -12.02
C GLU A 174 10.38 0.64 -11.33
N ARG A 175 9.07 0.84 -11.18
CA ARG A 175 8.50 2.01 -10.49
C ARG A 175 8.34 1.75 -8.99
N SER A 176 9.44 1.46 -8.32
CA SER A 176 9.48 1.25 -6.86
C SER A 176 8.92 2.43 -6.07
N ASP A 177 8.96 3.65 -6.62
CA ASP A 177 8.46 4.88 -5.99
C ASP A 177 6.92 4.91 -5.88
N ASP A 178 6.22 4.07 -6.64
CA ASP A 178 4.78 3.92 -6.54
C ASP A 178 4.35 2.97 -5.43
N ASP A 179 5.28 2.14 -4.91
CA ASP A 179 5.07 1.31 -3.74
C ASP A 179 5.20 2.14 -2.46
N ILE A 180 4.17 2.89 -2.17
CA ILE A 180 4.18 3.88 -1.09
C ILE A 180 4.21 3.23 0.28
N VAL A 181 4.91 3.88 1.21
CA VAL A 181 4.85 3.56 2.63
C VAL A 181 3.52 4.04 3.20
N LEU A 182 2.82 3.14 3.86
CA LEU A 182 1.52 3.39 4.46
C LEU A 182 1.65 4.04 5.83
N GLN A 183 0.62 4.79 6.22
CA GLN A 183 0.50 5.41 7.54
C GLN A 183 -0.82 5.01 8.21
N GLY A 184 -0.84 5.05 9.54
CA GLY A 184 -2.07 4.80 10.29
C GLY A 184 -3.21 5.71 9.83
N GLY A 185 -4.39 5.14 9.62
CA GLY A 185 -5.55 5.83 9.09
C GLY A 185 -5.67 5.83 7.56
N ASP A 186 -4.68 5.29 6.83
CA ASP A 186 -4.81 5.13 5.38
C ASP A 186 -5.93 4.16 5.02
N VAL A 187 -6.57 4.44 3.90
CA VAL A 187 -7.57 3.59 3.28
C VAL A 187 -7.08 3.17 1.91
N ILE A 188 -6.99 1.87 1.70
CA ILE A 188 -6.70 1.22 0.42
C ILE A 188 -8.04 0.74 -0.13
N TYR A 189 -8.38 1.19 -1.33
CA TYR A 189 -9.62 0.82 -1.99
C TYR A 189 -9.35 0.22 -3.36
N VAL A 190 -9.78 -1.02 -3.56
CA VAL A 190 -9.75 -1.71 -4.85
C VAL A 190 -11.13 -1.66 -5.45
N HIS A 191 -11.27 -0.89 -6.52
CA HIS A 191 -12.53 -0.78 -7.25
C HIS A 191 -12.84 -2.09 -8.00
N ARG A 192 -14.08 -2.27 -8.42
CA ARG A 192 -14.42 -3.33 -9.38
C ARG A 192 -13.80 -2.99 -10.74
N ALA A 193 -13.18 -3.98 -11.37
CA ALA A 193 -12.65 -3.82 -12.72
C ALA A 193 -13.76 -3.39 -13.71
N PRO A 194 -13.45 -2.53 -14.66
CA PRO A 194 -14.39 -2.14 -15.69
C PRO A 194 -14.81 -3.35 -16.52
N VAL A 195 -16.07 -3.34 -16.97
CA VAL A 195 -16.66 -4.42 -17.78
C VAL A 195 -17.21 -3.86 -19.08
N PHE A 196 -17.30 -4.72 -20.08
CA PHE A 196 -18.08 -4.52 -21.30
C PHE A 196 -19.08 -5.66 -21.45
N TYR A 197 -20.01 -5.51 -22.34
CA TYR A 197 -21.09 -6.48 -22.56
C TYR A 197 -21.08 -6.94 -24.00
N VAL A 198 -21.39 -8.24 -24.20
CA VAL A 198 -21.58 -8.82 -25.53
C VAL A 198 -22.95 -9.46 -25.56
N TYR A 199 -23.72 -9.19 -26.61
CA TYR A 199 -25.01 -9.82 -26.83
C TYR A 199 -25.32 -10.05 -28.32
N GLY A 200 -26.43 -10.72 -28.62
CA GLY A 200 -26.80 -11.14 -29.96
C GLY A 200 -26.19 -12.49 -30.30
N GLU A 201 -25.79 -12.67 -31.57
CA GLU A 201 -25.28 -13.93 -32.11
C GLU A 201 -23.80 -14.18 -31.76
N ALA A 202 -23.47 -14.09 -30.47
CA ALA A 202 -22.16 -14.46 -29.90
C ALA A 202 -22.25 -15.82 -29.20
N GLN A 203 -21.18 -16.62 -29.22
CA GLN A 203 -21.14 -17.95 -28.59
C GLN A 203 -21.40 -17.88 -27.07
N ARG A 204 -20.87 -16.86 -26.42
CA ARG A 204 -21.02 -16.62 -24.98
C ARG A 204 -21.42 -15.16 -24.73
N PRO A 205 -22.71 -14.83 -24.85
CA PRO A 205 -23.19 -13.51 -24.49
C PRO A 205 -23.06 -13.30 -22.97
N GLY A 206 -22.79 -12.07 -22.55
CA GLY A 206 -22.64 -11.75 -21.13
C GLY A 206 -21.79 -10.51 -20.88
N SER A 207 -21.37 -10.32 -19.63
CA SER A 207 -20.46 -9.27 -19.21
C SER A 207 -19.04 -9.82 -19.02
N PHE A 208 -18.04 -9.07 -19.47
CA PHE A 208 -16.65 -9.47 -19.43
C PHE A 208 -15.80 -8.33 -18.87
N ARG A 209 -14.76 -8.69 -18.11
CA ARG A 209 -13.76 -7.73 -17.64
C ARG A 209 -13.00 -7.14 -18.83
N ILE A 210 -12.73 -5.83 -18.79
CA ILE A 210 -11.84 -5.19 -19.74
C ILE A 210 -10.40 -5.38 -19.27
N GLU A 211 -9.60 -5.98 -20.14
CA GLU A 211 -8.16 -6.02 -19.98
C GLU A 211 -7.51 -4.76 -20.57
N ARG A 212 -6.28 -4.48 -20.17
CA ARG A 212 -5.56 -3.30 -20.64
C ARG A 212 -5.42 -3.26 -22.16
N SER A 213 -5.84 -2.14 -22.76
CA SER A 213 -5.78 -1.92 -24.21
C SER A 213 -6.54 -3.00 -25.03
N MET A 214 -7.60 -3.57 -24.46
CA MET A 214 -8.41 -4.61 -25.13
C MET A 214 -9.05 -4.04 -26.39
N THR A 215 -8.88 -4.76 -27.49
CA THR A 215 -9.51 -4.45 -28.79
C THR A 215 -10.85 -5.16 -28.95
N VAL A 216 -11.68 -4.68 -29.88
CA VAL A 216 -12.95 -5.32 -30.25
C VAL A 216 -12.72 -6.79 -30.70
N MET A 217 -11.63 -7.07 -31.42
CA MET A 217 -11.26 -8.43 -31.81
C MET A 217 -11.05 -9.32 -30.58
N GLN A 218 -10.28 -8.85 -29.59
CA GLN A 218 -10.02 -9.58 -28.35
C GLN A 218 -11.29 -9.77 -27.52
N ALA A 219 -12.12 -8.72 -27.44
CA ALA A 219 -13.41 -8.79 -26.76
C ALA A 219 -14.35 -9.83 -27.39
N LEU A 220 -14.41 -9.87 -28.72
CA LEU A 220 -15.20 -10.86 -29.44
C LEU A 220 -14.64 -12.28 -29.25
N ALA A 221 -13.31 -12.45 -29.29
CA ALA A 221 -12.65 -13.73 -29.02
C ALA A 221 -12.93 -14.23 -27.60
N LEU A 222 -12.91 -13.34 -26.60
CA LEU A 222 -13.25 -13.66 -25.21
C LEU A 222 -14.69 -14.15 -25.08
N ALA A 223 -15.62 -13.61 -25.87
CA ALA A 223 -17.01 -14.08 -25.98
C ALA A 223 -17.18 -15.34 -26.86
N GLY A 224 -16.09 -15.97 -27.31
CA GLY A 224 -16.10 -17.19 -28.13
C GLY A 224 -16.35 -16.95 -29.63
N GLY A 225 -16.38 -15.70 -30.05
CA GLY A 225 -16.70 -15.32 -31.44
C GLY A 225 -18.21 -15.39 -31.77
N PRO A 226 -18.58 -15.09 -33.02
CA PRO A 226 -19.95 -15.22 -33.51
C PRO A 226 -20.42 -16.68 -33.53
N THR A 227 -21.72 -16.90 -33.39
CA THR A 227 -22.35 -18.21 -33.67
C THR A 227 -22.30 -18.55 -35.19
N ALA A 228 -22.75 -19.71 -35.58
CA ALA A 228 -22.91 -20.05 -37.01
C ALA A 228 -23.86 -19.09 -37.77
N ARG A 229 -24.75 -18.41 -37.03
CA ARG A 229 -25.68 -17.40 -37.58
C ARG A 229 -25.15 -15.98 -37.43
N GLY A 230 -24.07 -15.77 -36.65
CA GLY A 230 -23.50 -14.46 -36.37
C GLY A 230 -22.55 -13.98 -37.47
N SER A 231 -22.53 -12.66 -37.70
CA SER A 231 -21.64 -12.03 -38.67
C SER A 231 -20.44 -11.36 -37.95
N ARG A 232 -19.23 -11.57 -38.48
CA ARG A 232 -18.02 -10.88 -38.04
C ARG A 232 -17.97 -9.43 -38.54
N ASP A 233 -18.58 -9.15 -39.68
CA ASP A 233 -18.50 -7.84 -40.36
C ASP A 233 -19.66 -6.93 -39.99
N ARG A 234 -20.66 -7.43 -39.27
CA ARG A 234 -21.87 -6.70 -38.88
C ARG A 234 -21.97 -6.52 -37.37
N LEU A 235 -20.87 -6.00 -36.79
CA LEU A 235 -20.84 -5.63 -35.39
C LEU A 235 -21.39 -4.21 -35.20
N GLN A 236 -22.09 -4.01 -34.08
CA GLN A 236 -22.50 -2.70 -33.60
C GLN A 236 -21.95 -2.50 -32.20
N LEU A 237 -21.40 -1.32 -31.96
CA LEU A 237 -20.92 -0.92 -30.64
C LEU A 237 -21.82 0.19 -30.13
N HIS A 238 -22.49 -0.07 -29.01
CA HIS A 238 -23.28 0.91 -28.30
C HIS A 238 -22.40 1.50 -27.19
N ARG A 239 -21.99 2.73 -27.36
CA ARG A 239 -21.11 3.45 -26.42
C ARG A 239 -21.86 4.59 -25.74
N GLN A 240 -21.89 4.54 -24.41
CA GLN A 240 -22.44 5.64 -23.63
C GLN A 240 -21.49 6.83 -23.68
N GLN A 241 -22.05 8.02 -23.95
CA GLN A 241 -21.34 9.29 -23.94
C GLN A 241 -21.46 9.94 -22.55
N ASP A 242 -20.63 10.96 -22.28
CA ASP A 242 -20.61 11.67 -21.00
C ASP A 242 -21.96 12.36 -20.67
N ASP A 243 -22.75 12.70 -21.70
CA ASP A 243 -24.09 13.29 -21.57
C ASP A 243 -25.20 12.24 -21.31
N GLY A 244 -24.81 10.97 -21.18
CA GLY A 244 -25.75 9.85 -20.97
C GLY A 244 -26.38 9.32 -22.25
N SER A 245 -26.20 9.94 -23.40
CA SER A 245 -26.68 9.44 -24.68
C SER A 245 -25.91 8.19 -25.12
N VAL A 246 -26.53 7.36 -25.95
CA VAL A 246 -25.89 6.16 -26.52
C VAL A 246 -25.59 6.39 -28.00
N LYS A 247 -24.31 6.34 -28.34
CA LYS A 247 -23.85 6.41 -29.72
C LYS A 247 -23.71 5.00 -30.31
N LEU A 248 -24.31 4.80 -31.47
CA LEU A 248 -24.16 3.59 -32.26
C LEU A 248 -22.96 3.74 -33.21
N LEU A 249 -22.00 2.84 -33.12
CA LEU A 249 -20.79 2.81 -33.93
C LEU A 249 -20.69 1.50 -34.69
N ALA A 250 -20.08 1.54 -35.87
CA ALA A 250 -19.58 0.35 -36.57
C ALA A 250 -18.09 0.18 -36.22
N PRO A 251 -17.76 -0.66 -35.25
CA PRO A 251 -16.40 -0.73 -34.76
C PRO A 251 -15.47 -1.42 -35.73
N GLN A 252 -14.22 -0.98 -35.80
CA GLN A 252 -13.14 -1.73 -36.41
C GLN A 252 -12.60 -2.77 -35.39
N MET A 253 -12.03 -3.87 -35.89
CA MET A 253 -11.51 -4.93 -35.03
C MET A 253 -10.38 -4.48 -34.09
N ASN A 254 -9.64 -3.43 -34.49
CA ASN A 254 -8.55 -2.85 -33.71
C ASN A 254 -9.00 -1.69 -32.78
N ASP A 255 -10.26 -1.29 -32.84
CA ASP A 255 -10.77 -0.27 -31.94
C ASP A 255 -10.72 -0.75 -30.48
N LEU A 256 -10.46 0.16 -29.56
CA LEU A 256 -10.44 -0.15 -28.14
C LEU A 256 -11.87 -0.23 -27.59
N VAL A 257 -12.08 -1.24 -26.76
CA VAL A 257 -13.28 -1.37 -25.94
C VAL A 257 -13.14 -0.49 -24.70
N LEU A 258 -14.18 0.28 -24.39
CA LEU A 258 -14.25 1.16 -23.22
C LEU A 258 -15.21 0.60 -22.16
N PRO A 259 -15.12 1.10 -20.90
CA PRO A 259 -16.05 0.72 -19.85
C PRO A 259 -17.52 0.94 -20.26
N ASN A 260 -18.35 -0.07 -19.98
CA ASN A 260 -19.78 -0.12 -20.30
C ASN A 260 -20.12 -0.16 -21.79
N ASP A 261 -19.15 -0.35 -22.68
CA ASP A 261 -19.45 -0.63 -24.08
C ASP A 261 -20.32 -1.90 -24.21
N VAL A 262 -21.28 -1.88 -25.13
CA VAL A 262 -22.10 -3.03 -25.46
C VAL A 262 -21.84 -3.40 -26.91
N LEU A 263 -21.20 -4.57 -27.12
CA LEU A 263 -20.90 -5.11 -28.43
C LEU A 263 -22.04 -6.03 -28.87
N TYR A 264 -22.75 -5.64 -29.90
CA TYR A 264 -23.85 -6.42 -30.50
C TYR A 264 -23.39 -7.14 -31.73
N VAL A 265 -23.49 -8.47 -31.70
CA VAL A 265 -23.19 -9.35 -32.84
C VAL A 265 -24.49 -9.61 -33.59
N ARG A 266 -24.61 -9.01 -34.80
CA ARG A 266 -25.81 -9.18 -35.62
C ARG A 266 -25.81 -10.52 -36.36
N GLU A 267 -27.01 -10.99 -36.74
CA GLU A 267 -27.15 -12.13 -37.60
C GLU A 267 -26.51 -11.87 -38.99
N SER A 268 -25.92 -12.92 -39.55
CA SER A 268 -25.56 -12.95 -40.98
C SER A 268 -26.81 -12.97 -41.83
N LEU A 269 -26.77 -12.30 -42.96
CA LEU A 269 -27.93 -12.31 -43.88
C LEU A 269 -27.98 -13.55 -44.75
N PHE A 270 -26.90 -14.35 -44.77
CA PHE A 270 -26.78 -15.57 -45.58
C PHE A 270 -25.84 -16.58 -44.90
#